data_8c4d9f79339f156ebf71567bb637ef56
#
_entry.id   8c4d9f79339f156ebf71567bb637ef56
#
_cell.length_a   1.000
_cell.length_b   1.000
_cell.length_c   1.000
_cell.angle_alpha   90.00
_cell.angle_beta   90.00
_cell.angle_gamma   90.00
#
_symmetry.space_group_name_H-M   'P 1'
#
loop_
_entity.id
_entity.type
_entity.pdbx_description
1 polymer ?
#
loop_
_entity_poly.entity_id
_entity_poly.type
_entity_poly.pdbx_seq_one_letter_code
_entity_poly.pdbx_strand_id
1 'polypeptide(L)'
;IMPSLVGSEMCIRDRLKPKGEIEYLHKEDTLRQGLERMRIYGYTALPVIDEDGCYAGSVNEGDFLWYMLTYHKCDMQELESFQIKEIIRKDWMPPVYVYATIDEMIERASNQNYVPVVDDRNVFIGIITRRDIINAFRRQQDQQANQNEGIKVQTERIMHVV
;
A
#
# COMPACT_ATOMS: atom_id res chain seq x y z
N ILE A 1 -32.49 16.44 6.69
CA ILE A 1 -32.14 15.22 7.42
C ILE A 1 -31.43 14.35 6.41
N MET A 2 -30.11 14.32 6.50
CA MET A 2 -29.33 13.36 5.72
C MET A 2 -29.54 11.98 6.31
N PRO A 3 -29.88 10.96 5.51
CA PRO A 3 -29.86 9.60 6.01
C PRO A 3 -28.39 9.26 6.35
N SER A 4 -28.17 8.89 7.59
CA SER A 4 -26.93 8.32 8.05
C SER A 4 -26.72 7.01 7.28
N LEU A 5 -25.91 7.06 6.23
CA LEU A 5 -25.32 5.87 5.62
C LEU A 5 -24.24 5.38 6.59
N VAL A 6 -24.68 4.70 7.64
CA VAL A 6 -23.84 3.81 8.42
C VAL A 6 -23.73 2.51 7.64
N GLY A 7 -23.06 2.57 6.49
CA GLY A 7 -22.45 1.44 5.83
C GLY A 7 -20.98 1.48 6.23
N SER A 8 -20.41 0.39 6.70
CA SER A 8 -19.05 0.26 7.17
C SER A 8 -18.05 0.65 6.07
N GLU A 9 -17.89 1.95 5.86
CA GLU A 9 -16.78 2.46 5.06
C GLU A 9 -15.51 2.08 5.82
N MET A 10 -14.77 1.16 5.26
CA MET A 10 -13.45 0.84 5.77
C MET A 10 -12.61 2.11 5.71
N CYS A 11 -12.40 2.73 6.87
CA CYS A 11 -11.54 3.89 6.95
C CYS A 11 -10.11 3.45 6.64
N ILE A 12 -9.53 3.97 5.54
CA ILE A 12 -8.12 3.77 5.18
C ILE A 12 -7.21 4.03 6.37
N ARG A 13 -7.56 5.04 7.20
CA ARG A 13 -6.79 5.44 8.38
C ARG A 13 -6.64 4.32 9.41
N ASP A 14 -7.62 3.43 9.54
CA ASP A 14 -7.59 2.33 10.51
C ASP A 14 -6.61 1.21 10.11
N ARG A 15 -6.18 1.19 8.85
CA ARG A 15 -5.30 0.18 8.27
C ARG A 15 -3.97 0.74 7.77
N LEU A 16 -3.87 2.04 7.74
CA LEU A 16 -2.67 2.73 7.32
C LEU A 16 -1.53 2.43 8.30
N LYS A 17 -0.42 1.94 7.76
CA LYS A 17 0.87 1.97 8.46
C LYS A 17 1.50 3.31 8.13
N PRO A 18 1.57 4.23 9.12
CA PRO A 18 2.03 5.58 8.86
C PRO A 18 3.52 5.59 8.50
N LYS A 19 3.92 6.61 7.77
CA LYS A 19 5.31 6.82 7.33
C LYS A 19 6.34 6.67 8.46
N GLY A 20 6.02 7.07 9.70
CA GLY A 20 6.92 6.93 10.84
C GLY A 20 7.12 5.51 11.37
N GLU A 21 6.32 4.54 10.92
CA GLU A 21 6.37 3.13 11.35
C GLU A 21 6.91 2.19 10.26
N ILE A 22 7.25 2.71 9.10
CA ILE A 22 7.72 1.93 7.96
C ILE A 22 9.04 2.47 7.42
N GLU A 23 9.76 1.62 6.71
CA GLU A 23 10.94 2.03 5.96
C GLU A 23 10.57 2.53 4.57
N TYR A 24 11.27 3.55 4.13
CA TYR A 24 11.21 4.12 2.79
C TYR A 24 12.59 4.66 2.39
N LEU A 25 12.76 4.95 1.12
CA LEU A 25 14.00 5.51 0.57
C LEU A 25 13.76 6.94 0.10
N HIS A 26 14.83 7.73 0.07
CA HIS A 26 14.87 8.99 -0.64
C HIS A 26 15.45 8.80 -2.04
N LYS A 27 15.06 9.62 -2.99
CA LYS A 27 15.57 9.58 -4.37
C LYS A 27 17.09 9.72 -4.43
N GLU A 28 17.65 10.47 -3.49
CA GLU A 28 19.07 10.79 -3.37
C GLU A 28 19.86 9.75 -2.57
N ASP A 29 19.19 8.81 -1.91
CA ASP A 29 19.88 7.68 -1.26
C ASP A 29 20.69 6.90 -2.30
N THR A 30 21.83 6.35 -1.90
CA THR A 30 22.64 5.52 -2.80
C THR A 30 22.03 4.14 -2.99
N LEU A 31 22.36 3.47 -4.09
CA LEU A 31 21.91 2.09 -4.31
C LEU A 31 22.40 1.17 -3.18
N ARG A 32 23.59 1.39 -2.66
CA ARG A 32 24.12 0.65 -1.49
C ARG A 32 23.23 0.82 -0.27
N GLN A 33 22.87 2.05 0.09
CA GLN A 33 21.98 2.33 1.22
C GLN A 33 20.61 1.65 1.04
N GLY A 34 20.06 1.69 -0.16
CA GLY A 34 18.81 0.99 -0.48
C GLY A 34 18.89 -0.51 -0.23
N LEU A 35 19.92 -1.17 -0.76
CA LEU A 35 20.13 -2.61 -0.56
C LEU A 35 20.36 -2.97 0.92
N GLU A 36 21.13 -2.18 1.65
CA GLU A 36 21.37 -2.38 3.08
C GLU A 36 20.08 -2.30 3.89
N ARG A 37 19.21 -1.30 3.61
CA ARG A 37 17.89 -1.19 4.25
C ARG A 37 17.00 -2.39 3.93
N MET A 38 16.89 -2.78 2.66
CA MET A 38 16.11 -3.96 2.28
C MET A 38 16.57 -5.22 3.02
N ARG A 39 17.90 -5.43 3.12
CA ARG A 39 18.48 -6.56 3.82
C ARG A 39 18.21 -6.54 5.33
N ILE A 40 18.38 -5.40 5.97
CA ILE A 40 18.23 -5.27 7.43
C ILE A 40 16.78 -5.52 7.86
N TYR A 41 15.82 -4.97 7.12
CA TYR A 41 14.40 -5.04 7.45
C TYR A 41 13.65 -6.19 6.75
N GLY A 42 14.31 -6.93 5.86
CA GLY A 42 13.72 -8.06 5.14
C GLY A 42 12.62 -7.66 4.15
N TYR A 43 12.68 -6.45 3.60
CA TYR A 43 11.71 -5.97 2.62
C TYR A 43 12.14 -6.31 1.19
N THR A 44 11.18 -6.77 0.39
CA THR A 44 11.37 -7.06 -1.04
C THR A 44 11.06 -5.86 -1.94
N ALA A 45 10.40 -4.86 -1.42
CA ALA A 45 10.11 -3.59 -2.10
C ALA A 45 9.98 -2.46 -1.10
N LEU A 46 10.42 -1.27 -1.46
CA LEU A 46 10.34 -0.06 -0.64
C LEU A 46 9.76 1.12 -1.43
N PRO A 47 8.91 1.93 -0.79
CA PRO A 47 8.49 3.21 -1.36
C PRO A 47 9.65 4.20 -1.37
N VAL A 48 9.65 5.09 -2.36
CA VAL A 48 10.63 6.15 -2.53
C VAL A 48 9.93 7.50 -2.52
N ILE A 49 10.49 8.44 -1.78
CA ILE A 49 10.01 9.83 -1.71
C ILE A 49 11.06 10.79 -2.24
N ASP A 50 10.61 11.97 -2.61
CA ASP A 50 11.49 13.09 -2.97
C ASP A 50 11.82 14.00 -1.78
N GLU A 51 12.50 15.10 -2.04
CA GLU A 51 12.91 16.10 -1.04
C GLU A 51 11.73 16.78 -0.35
N ASP A 52 10.60 16.94 -1.06
CA ASP A 52 9.38 17.53 -0.52
C ASP A 52 8.51 16.51 0.24
N GLY A 53 8.96 15.26 0.32
CA GLY A 53 8.24 14.17 0.96
C GLY A 53 7.12 13.58 0.08
N CYS A 54 7.05 13.95 -1.18
CA CYS A 54 6.09 13.40 -2.13
C CYS A 54 6.49 12.00 -2.58
N TYR A 55 5.48 11.17 -2.86
CA TYR A 55 5.71 9.83 -3.38
C TYR A 55 6.29 9.89 -4.81
N ALA A 56 7.48 9.34 -4.98
CA ALA A 56 8.21 9.33 -6.25
C ALA A 56 8.08 8.02 -7.03
N GLY A 57 7.70 6.95 -6.38
CA GLY A 57 7.62 5.60 -6.94
C GLY A 57 8.06 4.54 -5.95
N SER A 58 8.38 3.36 -6.45
CA SER A 58 8.87 2.24 -5.64
C SER A 58 10.03 1.54 -6.34
N VAL A 59 10.82 0.83 -5.54
CA VAL A 59 11.89 -0.06 -6.02
C VAL A 59 11.75 -1.43 -5.39
N ASN A 60 12.16 -2.47 -6.10
CA ASN A 60 12.25 -3.84 -5.59
C ASN A 60 13.66 -4.41 -5.75
N GLU A 61 13.92 -5.59 -5.17
CA GLU A 61 15.20 -6.30 -5.27
C GLU A 61 15.64 -6.51 -6.73
N GLY A 62 14.70 -6.79 -7.63
CA GLY A 62 14.98 -6.98 -9.05
C GLY A 62 15.50 -5.71 -9.73
N ASP A 63 15.05 -4.54 -9.34
CA ASP A 63 15.49 -3.27 -9.93
C ASP A 63 16.98 -3.04 -9.68
N PHE A 64 17.46 -3.37 -8.48
CA PHE A 64 18.90 -3.32 -8.16
C PHE A 64 19.67 -4.38 -8.95
N LEU A 65 19.15 -5.61 -9.02
CA LEU A 65 19.79 -6.70 -9.75
C LEU A 65 19.92 -6.37 -11.25
N TRP A 66 18.87 -5.88 -11.87
CA TRP A 66 18.88 -5.52 -13.28
C TRP A 66 19.82 -4.35 -13.56
N TYR A 67 19.89 -3.37 -12.66
CA TYR A 67 20.85 -2.27 -12.77
C TYR A 67 22.28 -2.80 -12.74
N MET A 68 22.63 -3.63 -11.75
CA MET A 68 23.95 -4.21 -11.63
C MET A 68 24.34 -5.03 -12.87
N LEU A 69 23.44 -5.84 -13.38
CA LEU A 69 23.69 -6.66 -14.58
C LEU A 69 23.85 -5.80 -15.84
N THR A 70 23.04 -4.76 -16.00
CA THR A 70 23.08 -3.90 -17.19
C THR A 70 24.35 -3.08 -17.26
N TYR A 71 24.81 -2.57 -16.13
CA TYR A 71 26.00 -1.71 -16.07
C TYR A 71 27.27 -2.42 -15.62
N HIS A 72 27.21 -3.75 -15.41
CA HIS A 72 28.30 -4.58 -14.91
C HIS A 72 28.91 -4.05 -13.59
N LYS A 73 28.06 -3.51 -12.71
CA LYS A 73 28.41 -2.91 -11.43
C LYS A 73 28.03 -3.85 -10.28
N CYS A 74 28.99 -4.65 -9.84
CA CYS A 74 28.77 -5.66 -8.78
C CYS A 74 29.50 -5.30 -7.47
N ASP A 75 30.31 -4.25 -7.46
CA ASP A 75 31.02 -3.80 -6.26
C ASP A 75 30.14 -2.85 -5.43
N MET A 76 30.06 -3.14 -4.14
CA MET A 76 29.32 -2.31 -3.19
C MET A 76 29.84 -0.87 -3.11
N GLN A 77 31.14 -0.64 -3.36
CA GLN A 77 31.71 0.71 -3.42
C GLN A 77 31.24 1.47 -4.65
N GLU A 78 31.10 0.79 -5.78
CA GLU A 78 30.56 1.41 -6.99
C GLU A 78 29.09 1.82 -6.81
N LEU A 79 28.30 1.01 -6.08
CA LEU A 79 26.90 1.31 -5.81
C LEU A 79 26.68 2.55 -4.92
N GLU A 80 27.71 3.03 -4.23
CA GLU A 80 27.67 4.32 -3.52
C GLU A 80 27.67 5.54 -4.47
N SER A 81 28.11 5.35 -5.70
CA SER A 81 28.17 6.43 -6.70
C SER A 81 26.87 6.62 -7.48
N PHE A 82 25.90 5.73 -7.30
CA PHE A 82 24.61 5.73 -8.00
C PHE A 82 23.47 5.93 -7.01
N GLN A 83 22.42 6.60 -7.47
CA GLN A 83 21.28 6.99 -6.64
C GLN A 83 20.03 6.19 -6.97
N ILE A 84 19.15 6.06 -5.99
CA ILE A 84 17.86 5.37 -6.11
C ILE A 84 17.01 5.93 -7.27
N LYS A 85 17.07 7.24 -7.53
CA LYS A 85 16.35 7.87 -8.65
C LYS A 85 16.61 7.24 -10.02
N GLU A 86 17.75 6.55 -10.18
CA GLU A 86 18.15 5.92 -11.45
C GLU A 86 17.39 4.60 -11.71
N ILE A 87 16.85 3.99 -10.66
CA ILE A 87 16.15 2.70 -10.74
C ILE A 87 14.68 2.77 -10.36
N ILE A 88 14.15 3.94 -9.98
CA ILE A 88 12.75 4.10 -9.59
C ILE A 88 11.81 3.73 -10.73
N ARG A 89 10.80 2.92 -10.40
CA ARG A 89 9.69 2.58 -11.30
C ARG A 89 8.47 3.40 -10.93
N LYS A 90 8.24 4.50 -11.66
CA LYS A 90 7.19 5.49 -11.34
C LYS A 90 5.76 4.92 -11.43
N ASP A 91 5.48 4.08 -12.42
CA ASP A 91 4.13 3.60 -12.71
C ASP A 91 3.87 2.17 -12.22
N TRP A 92 4.83 1.58 -11.51
CA TRP A 92 4.73 0.18 -11.08
C TRP A 92 3.82 -0.01 -9.87
N MET A 93 3.88 0.88 -8.88
CA MET A 93 3.03 0.90 -7.70
C MET A 93 2.37 2.26 -7.54
N PRO A 94 1.35 2.58 -8.36
CA PRO A 94 0.68 3.86 -8.26
C PRO A 94 0.01 4.00 -6.90
N PRO A 95 0.08 5.19 -6.28
CA PRO A 95 -0.51 5.45 -4.98
C PRO A 95 -2.02 5.59 -5.06
N VAL A 96 -2.68 5.58 -3.91
CA VAL A 96 -4.06 6.02 -3.73
C VAL A 96 -4.12 7.21 -2.80
N TYR A 97 -5.16 8.00 -2.91
CA TYR A 97 -5.43 9.07 -1.96
C TYR A 97 -5.98 8.53 -0.65
N VAL A 98 -5.78 9.27 0.44
CA VAL A 98 -6.22 8.91 1.79
C VAL A 98 -7.74 8.66 1.91
N TYR A 99 -8.51 9.15 0.95
CA TYR A 99 -9.97 8.97 0.84
C TYR A 99 -10.40 7.96 -0.24
N ALA A 100 -9.46 7.17 -0.77
CA ALA A 100 -9.78 6.14 -1.76
C ALA A 100 -10.77 5.10 -1.22
N THR A 101 -11.54 4.52 -2.11
CA THR A 101 -12.51 3.47 -1.77
C THR A 101 -11.84 2.11 -1.56
N ILE A 102 -12.57 1.20 -0.92
CA ILE A 102 -12.10 -0.19 -0.76
C ILE A 102 -11.90 -0.87 -2.12
N ASP A 103 -12.75 -0.59 -3.10
CA ASP A 103 -12.66 -1.18 -4.43
C ASP A 103 -11.38 -0.74 -5.16
N GLU A 104 -11.02 0.55 -5.07
CA GLU A 104 -9.74 1.05 -5.60
C GLU A 104 -8.56 0.37 -4.92
N MET A 105 -8.62 0.15 -3.61
CA MET A 105 -7.56 -0.54 -2.88
C MET A 105 -7.45 -2.02 -3.27
N ILE A 106 -8.56 -2.71 -3.48
CA ILE A 106 -8.58 -4.11 -3.94
C ILE A 106 -7.98 -4.21 -5.35
N GLU A 107 -8.35 -3.30 -6.24
CA GLU A 107 -7.79 -3.23 -7.58
C GLU A 107 -6.26 -3.08 -7.53
N ARG A 108 -5.75 -2.16 -6.72
CA ARG A 108 -4.31 -1.99 -6.53
C ARG A 108 -3.66 -3.22 -5.91
N ALA A 109 -4.25 -3.78 -4.85
CA ALA A 109 -3.72 -4.95 -4.16
C ALA A 109 -3.63 -6.20 -5.04
N SER A 110 -4.41 -6.28 -6.12
CA SER A 110 -4.32 -7.38 -7.07
C SER A 110 -2.94 -7.45 -7.76
N ASN A 111 -2.29 -6.29 -7.96
CA ASN A 111 -1.04 -6.17 -8.69
C ASN A 111 0.15 -5.67 -7.82
N GLN A 112 -0.10 -5.27 -6.58
CA GLN A 112 0.88 -4.65 -5.69
C GLN A 112 0.97 -5.38 -4.35
N ASN A 113 2.16 -5.48 -3.77
CA ASN A 113 2.36 -6.07 -2.45
C ASN A 113 1.90 -5.15 -1.32
N TYR A 114 1.97 -3.86 -1.56
CA TYR A 114 1.41 -2.80 -0.72
C TYR A 114 0.88 -1.68 -1.61
N VAL A 115 0.02 -0.86 -1.06
CA VAL A 115 -0.54 0.30 -1.73
C VAL A 115 -0.01 1.55 -1.04
N PRO A 116 0.78 2.39 -1.72
CA PRO A 116 1.20 3.68 -1.19
C PRO A 116 0.00 4.60 -1.01
N VAL A 117 -0.02 5.35 0.08
CA VAL A 117 -1.09 6.31 0.37
C VAL A 117 -0.51 7.72 0.43
N VAL A 118 -1.16 8.63 -0.25
CA VAL A 118 -0.76 10.04 -0.34
C VAL A 118 -1.92 10.98 0.04
N ASP A 119 -1.59 12.20 0.41
CA ASP A 119 -2.56 13.28 0.55
C ASP A 119 -2.87 13.95 -0.80
N ASP A 120 -3.71 14.99 -0.78
CA ASP A 120 -4.10 15.77 -1.96
C ASP A 120 -2.96 16.53 -2.64
N ARG A 121 -1.82 16.68 -1.97
CA ARG A 121 -0.59 17.28 -2.50
C ARG A 121 0.45 16.24 -2.93
N ASN A 122 0.06 14.97 -3.01
CA ASN A 122 0.94 13.84 -3.28
C ASN A 122 2.02 13.59 -2.20
N VAL A 123 1.87 14.16 -1.00
CA VAL A 123 2.78 13.87 0.11
C VAL A 123 2.53 12.44 0.60
N PHE A 124 3.60 11.68 0.71
CA PHE A 124 3.54 10.29 1.17
C PHE A 124 3.22 10.21 2.66
N ILE A 125 2.13 9.56 3.01
CA ILE A 125 1.67 9.39 4.40
C ILE A 125 1.89 7.98 4.95
N GLY A 126 1.99 6.99 4.13
CA GLY A 126 2.22 5.62 4.56
C GLY A 126 1.82 4.58 3.52
N ILE A 127 1.66 3.35 3.97
CA ILE A 127 1.24 2.23 3.12
C ILE A 127 0.09 1.45 3.74
N ILE A 128 -0.66 0.73 2.89
CA ILE A 128 -1.55 -0.35 3.31
C ILE A 128 -1.05 -1.63 2.65
N THR A 129 -0.83 -2.68 3.44
CA THR A 129 -0.35 -3.94 2.88
C THR A 129 -1.48 -4.70 2.18
N ARG A 130 -1.14 -5.48 1.15
CA ARG A 130 -2.09 -6.40 0.50
C ARG A 130 -2.83 -7.27 1.52
N ARG A 131 -2.14 -7.76 2.53
CA ARG A 131 -2.70 -8.58 3.59
C ARG A 131 -3.80 -7.83 4.37
N ASP A 132 -3.57 -6.56 4.70
CA ASP A 132 -4.53 -5.76 5.46
C ASP A 132 -5.77 -5.47 4.62
N ILE A 133 -5.61 -5.23 3.32
CA ILE A 133 -6.72 -5.04 2.36
C ILE A 133 -7.57 -6.30 2.24
N ILE A 134 -6.95 -7.47 2.04
CA ILE A 134 -7.65 -8.76 1.94
C ILE A 134 -8.41 -9.06 3.24
N ASN A 135 -7.80 -8.85 4.39
CA ASN A 135 -8.44 -9.08 5.68
C ASN A 135 -9.62 -8.14 5.92
N ALA A 136 -9.51 -6.90 5.49
CA ALA A 136 -10.59 -5.92 5.59
C ALA A 136 -11.79 -6.32 4.71
N PHE A 137 -11.53 -6.72 3.48
CA PHE A 137 -12.56 -7.18 2.56
C PHE A 137 -13.30 -8.41 3.09
N ARG A 138 -12.59 -9.40 3.63
CA ARG A 138 -13.22 -10.59 4.25
C ARG A 138 -14.16 -10.21 5.40
N ARG A 139 -13.74 -9.32 6.29
CA ARG A 139 -14.57 -8.86 7.41
C ARG A 139 -15.83 -8.14 6.94
N GLN A 140 -15.73 -7.37 5.87
CA GLN A 140 -16.89 -6.68 5.29
C GLN A 140 -17.91 -7.69 4.72
N GLN A 141 -17.44 -8.73 4.04
CA GLN A 141 -18.31 -9.80 3.52
C GLN A 141 -18.99 -10.58 4.65
N ASP A 142 -18.26 -10.94 5.70
CA ASP A 142 -18.82 -11.64 6.86
C ASP A 142 -19.90 -10.81 7.57
N GLN A 143 -19.71 -9.50 7.68
CA GLN A 143 -20.70 -8.59 8.27
C GLN A 143 -21.97 -8.48 7.40
N GLN A 144 -21.84 -8.43 6.08
CA GLN A 144 -22.98 -8.43 5.16
C GLN A 144 -23.75 -9.75 5.17
N ALA A 145 -23.06 -10.88 5.24
CA ALA A 145 -23.67 -12.19 5.37
C ALA A 145 -24.49 -12.32 6.65
N ASN A 146 -23.94 -11.92 7.80
CA ASN A 146 -24.63 -11.95 9.10
C ASN A 146 -25.84 -11.00 9.14
N GLN A 147 -25.78 -9.84 8.51
CA GLN A 147 -26.92 -8.94 8.39
C GLN A 147 -28.05 -9.54 7.55
N ASN A 148 -27.73 -10.20 6.45
CA ASN A 148 -28.71 -10.86 5.58
C ASN A 148 -29.39 -12.06 6.27
N GLU A 149 -28.66 -12.82 7.08
CA GLU A 149 -29.23 -13.91 7.90
C GLU A 149 -30.15 -13.37 9.01
N GLY A 150 -29.73 -12.28 9.67
CA GLY A 150 -30.55 -11.61 10.68
C GLY A 150 -31.87 -11.09 10.11
N ILE A 151 -31.86 -10.53 8.90
CA ILE A 151 -33.09 -10.06 8.21
C ILE A 151 -34.01 -11.26 7.83
N LYS A 152 -33.44 -12.36 7.35
CA LYS A 152 -34.23 -13.58 7.03
C LYS A 152 -34.93 -14.14 8.27
N VAL A 153 -34.24 -14.29 9.37
CA VAL A 153 -34.80 -14.78 10.64
C VAL A 153 -35.91 -13.86 11.17
N GLN A 154 -35.74 -12.54 11.00
CA GLN A 154 -36.73 -11.56 11.45
C GLN A 154 -37.97 -11.57 10.54
N THR A 155 -37.82 -11.75 9.25
CA THR A 155 -38.91 -11.87 8.28
C THR A 155 -39.70 -13.15 8.49
N GLU A 156 -39.05 -14.29 8.76
CA GLU A 156 -39.70 -15.55 9.09
C GLU A 156 -40.48 -15.47 10.41
N ARG A 157 -39.98 -14.81 11.44
CA ARG A 157 -40.68 -14.56 12.68
C ARG A 157 -41.94 -13.70 12.50
N ILE A 158 -41.91 -12.71 11.63
CA ILE A 158 -43.06 -11.84 11.34
C ILE A 158 -44.13 -12.64 10.57
N MET A 159 -43.75 -13.53 9.66
CA MET A 159 -44.70 -14.35 8.90
C MET A 159 -45.34 -15.46 9.71
N HIS A 160 -44.78 -15.85 10.87
CA HIS A 160 -45.37 -16.87 11.76
C HIS A 160 -46.31 -16.29 12.83
N VAL A 161 -46.49 -14.96 12.87
CA VAL A 161 -47.36 -14.25 13.85
C VAL A 161 -48.67 -13.76 13.22
N VAL A 162 -48.95 -14.12 11.96
CA VAL A 162 -50.26 -13.82 11.29
C VAL A 162 -51.14 -15.05 11.21
#